data_58886c71810acd22ac1f96f977affeca
#
_entry.id   58886c71810acd22ac1f96f977affeca
#
_cell.length_a   1.000
_cell.length_b   1.000
_cell.length_c   1.000
_cell.angle_alpha   90.00
_cell.angle_beta   90.00
_cell.angle_gamma   90.00
#
_symmetry.space_group_name_H-M   'P 1'
#
loop_
_entity.id
_entity.type
_entity.pdbx_description
1 polymer ?
#
loop_
_entity_poly.entity_id
_entity_poly.type
_entity_poly.pdbx_seq_one_letter_code
_entity_poly.pdbx_strand_id
1 'polypeptide(L)'
;MRILLDDCGYDWDKAWNIITNTFDYTNHTVMAEALETWDVDLMQRILPRIYAIIVEINNRYCAHLMEVTGGDSEKVTRMSIILDNRVKMANLCCAASSSVNGVSKLHSEIIKDSVFHDQYTVNPDAFKNVTNGIAYRRWLLASNQGLTNLLTECIGDGFKKDASKLADFKKFATDKSVLDKLAAVKLANKQAFAKYVYNTTGTKLNCNGIFDVQVKRLHEYKRQQLNAMNIIADYIYLLNNPDADFVPKTYIFASKAAPGYYMAKQIIKMIWCIGEELKKNPKLNEKLAVVFLEDYKVTLSEILMPASEISEQISLAGTEASGTGNMKLMLNGALTMGTYDGANVEIHEAVGDDNIFIFGMSTPEVNQLKAEGYNPEKIYNSHAVIKSVLEKMYKGINGATFEEVANSLRHADRYMCFADFDSYRGTQLSLIHISEPTRLRCISY
;
A
#
# COMPACT_ATOMS: atom_id res chain seq x y z
N MET A 1 26.77 12.55 -16.33
CA MET A 1 27.50 12.41 -17.62
C MET A 1 27.58 13.73 -18.40
N ARG A 2 26.45 14.34 -18.83
CA ARG A 2 26.53 15.57 -19.68
C ARG A 2 27.44 16.65 -19.08
N ILE A 3 27.25 17.02 -17.82
CA ILE A 3 28.09 18.01 -17.15
C ILE A 3 29.59 17.62 -17.17
N LEU A 4 29.87 16.34 -16.85
CA LEU A 4 31.26 15.86 -16.80
C LEU A 4 31.93 15.87 -18.19
N LEU A 5 31.20 15.47 -19.24
CA LEU A 5 31.72 15.42 -20.61
C LEU A 5 31.81 16.81 -21.23
N ASP A 6 30.69 17.58 -21.19
CA ASP A 6 30.56 18.79 -22.00
C ASP A 6 31.04 20.04 -21.28
N ASP A 7 30.79 20.18 -19.97
CA ASP A 7 31.15 21.36 -19.20
C ASP A 7 32.55 21.22 -18.53
N CYS A 8 32.89 20.00 -18.06
CA CYS A 8 34.18 19.73 -17.39
C CYS A 8 35.24 19.18 -18.33
N GLY A 9 34.89 18.77 -19.55
CA GLY A 9 35.84 18.25 -20.54
C GLY A 9 36.50 16.92 -20.16
N TYR A 10 35.86 16.11 -19.32
CA TYR A 10 36.39 14.79 -18.97
C TYR A 10 36.17 13.80 -20.12
N ASP A 11 37.13 12.87 -20.28
CA ASP A 11 36.92 11.71 -21.13
C ASP A 11 35.78 10.81 -20.60
N TRP A 12 35.34 9.90 -21.45
CA TRP A 12 34.20 9.02 -21.13
C TRP A 12 34.44 8.14 -19.91
N ASP A 13 35.62 7.52 -19.83
CA ASP A 13 35.89 6.48 -18.81
C ASP A 13 36.02 7.14 -17.43
N LYS A 14 36.67 8.30 -17.35
CA LYS A 14 36.71 9.08 -16.11
C LYS A 14 35.33 9.55 -15.68
N ALA A 15 34.53 10.06 -16.62
CA ALA A 15 33.17 10.51 -16.33
C ALA A 15 32.27 9.33 -15.88
N TRP A 16 32.38 8.19 -16.55
CA TRP A 16 31.62 6.98 -16.21
C TRP A 16 31.99 6.42 -14.83
N ASN A 17 33.28 6.35 -14.52
CA ASN A 17 33.78 5.95 -13.21
C ASN A 17 33.24 6.84 -12.08
N ILE A 18 33.15 8.15 -12.30
CA ILE A 18 32.55 9.07 -11.30
C ILE A 18 31.08 8.75 -11.11
N ILE A 19 30.31 8.56 -12.19
CA ILE A 19 28.88 8.27 -12.13
C ILE A 19 28.60 6.97 -11.37
N THR A 20 29.26 5.88 -11.76
CA THR A 20 29.03 4.55 -11.17
C THR A 20 29.48 4.43 -9.71
N ASN A 21 30.33 5.34 -9.24
CA ASN A 21 30.74 5.43 -7.83
C ASN A 21 30.00 6.53 -7.03
N THR A 22 29.04 7.24 -7.65
CA THR A 22 28.33 8.34 -7.00
C THR A 22 26.83 8.03 -6.85
N PHE A 23 26.25 7.30 -7.77
CA PHE A 23 24.80 7.05 -7.81
C PHE A 23 24.48 5.60 -7.56
N ASP A 24 23.41 5.41 -6.79
CA ASP A 24 22.77 4.13 -6.53
C ASP A 24 21.29 4.17 -6.94
N TYR A 25 20.69 3.01 -7.10
CA TYR A 25 19.30 2.89 -7.51
C TYR A 25 18.45 2.20 -6.44
N THR A 26 17.40 2.89 -5.99
CA THR A 26 16.35 2.28 -5.17
C THR A 26 15.12 2.01 -6.04
N ASN A 27 14.74 0.75 -6.18
CA ASN A 27 13.49 0.38 -6.83
C ASN A 27 12.33 0.44 -5.83
N HIS A 28 11.19 1.01 -6.23
CA HIS A 28 10.01 1.20 -5.38
C HIS A 28 8.77 0.43 -5.87
N THR A 29 8.92 -0.47 -6.85
CA THR A 29 7.78 -1.20 -7.41
C THR A 29 8.13 -2.61 -7.82
N VAL A 30 7.13 -3.51 -7.78
CA VAL A 30 7.19 -4.85 -8.39
C VAL A 30 6.35 -4.92 -9.67
N MET A 31 5.57 -3.87 -9.95
CA MET A 31 4.64 -3.83 -11.10
C MET A 31 5.39 -3.36 -12.35
N ALA A 32 5.47 -4.21 -13.36
CA ALA A 32 6.18 -3.89 -14.61
C ALA A 32 5.65 -2.63 -15.30
N GLU A 33 4.34 -2.39 -15.25
CA GLU A 33 3.69 -1.19 -15.81
C GLU A 33 4.05 0.11 -15.08
N ALA A 34 4.62 0.03 -13.89
CA ALA A 34 5.07 1.20 -13.12
C ALA A 34 6.56 1.50 -13.34
N LEU A 35 7.30 0.65 -14.05
CA LEU A 35 8.67 0.94 -14.47
C LEU A 35 8.67 2.02 -15.56
N GLU A 36 9.40 3.10 -15.30
CA GLU A 36 9.42 4.28 -16.16
C GLU A 36 10.08 3.97 -17.51
N THR A 37 9.37 4.32 -18.58
CA THR A 37 9.89 4.25 -19.95
C THR A 37 9.54 5.51 -20.72
N TRP A 38 10.44 5.94 -21.60
CA TRP A 38 10.26 7.11 -22.47
C TRP A 38 10.31 6.73 -23.94
N ASP A 39 9.48 7.37 -24.76
CA ASP A 39 9.54 7.24 -26.20
C ASP A 39 10.86 7.81 -26.75
N VAL A 40 11.52 7.05 -27.62
CA VAL A 40 12.82 7.42 -28.21
C VAL A 40 12.69 8.71 -29.00
N ASP A 41 11.67 8.85 -29.85
CA ASP A 41 11.52 10.05 -30.70
C ASP A 41 11.27 11.30 -29.85
N LEU A 42 10.50 11.14 -28.75
CA LEU A 42 10.26 12.23 -27.80
C LEU A 42 11.55 12.64 -27.10
N MET A 43 12.32 11.68 -26.57
CA MET A 43 13.57 11.90 -25.87
C MET A 43 14.61 12.56 -26.78
N GLN A 44 14.77 12.03 -28.01
CA GLN A 44 15.69 12.56 -29.00
C GLN A 44 15.35 14.00 -29.42
N ARG A 45 14.07 14.29 -29.59
CA ARG A 45 13.61 15.63 -30.00
C ARG A 45 13.77 16.69 -28.90
N ILE A 46 13.45 16.33 -27.66
CA ILE A 46 13.44 17.30 -26.54
C ILE A 46 14.80 17.40 -25.86
N LEU A 47 15.52 16.28 -25.73
CA LEU A 47 16.79 16.17 -25.00
C LEU A 47 17.88 15.49 -25.86
N PRO A 48 18.22 16.02 -27.06
CA PRO A 48 19.06 15.32 -28.04
C PRO A 48 20.44 14.95 -27.48
N ARG A 49 21.06 15.82 -26.69
CA ARG A 49 22.38 15.53 -26.09
C ARG A 49 22.31 14.43 -25.02
N ILE A 50 21.28 14.46 -24.17
CA ILE A 50 21.06 13.43 -23.16
C ILE A 50 20.77 12.08 -23.84
N TYR A 51 19.94 12.08 -24.88
CA TYR A 51 19.65 10.87 -25.64
C TYR A 51 20.92 10.28 -26.29
N ALA A 52 21.78 11.13 -26.90
CA ALA A 52 23.04 10.67 -27.47
C ALA A 52 23.96 10.01 -26.41
N ILE A 53 23.99 10.55 -25.19
CA ILE A 53 24.72 9.93 -24.08
C ILE A 53 24.09 8.59 -23.67
N ILE A 54 22.77 8.50 -23.61
CA ILE A 54 22.07 7.24 -23.28
C ILE A 54 22.34 6.16 -24.36
N VAL A 55 22.36 6.52 -25.62
CA VAL A 55 22.73 5.61 -26.74
C VAL A 55 24.14 5.05 -26.53
N GLU A 56 25.11 5.91 -26.21
CA GLU A 56 26.49 5.46 -25.97
C GLU A 56 26.59 4.56 -24.71
N ILE A 57 25.86 4.90 -23.64
CA ILE A 57 25.78 4.03 -22.44
C ILE A 57 25.21 2.66 -22.85
N ASN A 58 24.11 2.65 -23.59
CA ASN A 58 23.48 1.41 -24.06
C ASN A 58 24.44 0.55 -24.88
N ASN A 59 25.16 1.16 -25.82
CA ASN A 59 26.10 0.44 -26.69
C ASN A 59 27.23 -0.20 -25.87
N ARG A 60 27.87 0.54 -24.96
CA ARG A 60 28.93 0.02 -24.09
C ARG A 60 28.40 -1.03 -23.11
N TYR A 61 27.23 -0.82 -22.55
CA TYR A 61 26.60 -1.77 -21.62
C TYR A 61 26.25 -3.08 -22.33
N CYS A 62 25.63 -3.04 -23.50
CA CYS A 62 25.35 -4.24 -24.28
C CYS A 62 26.62 -5.00 -24.71
N ALA A 63 27.69 -4.28 -25.11
CA ALA A 63 28.97 -4.90 -25.41
C ALA A 63 29.57 -5.63 -24.21
N HIS A 64 29.57 -4.98 -23.04
CA HIS A 64 30.00 -5.61 -21.78
C HIS A 64 29.14 -6.83 -21.42
N LEU A 65 27.82 -6.71 -21.55
CA LEU A 65 26.92 -7.83 -21.31
C LEU A 65 27.18 -9.03 -22.22
N MET A 66 27.45 -8.79 -23.49
CA MET A 66 27.82 -9.87 -24.43
C MET A 66 29.07 -10.63 -23.97
N GLU A 67 30.06 -9.94 -23.41
CA GLU A 67 31.27 -10.57 -22.87
C GLU A 67 30.96 -11.40 -21.62
N VAL A 68 30.27 -10.81 -20.62
CA VAL A 68 30.05 -11.48 -19.32
C VAL A 68 28.97 -12.56 -19.36
N THR A 69 28.05 -12.55 -20.35
CA THR A 69 27.03 -13.60 -20.55
C THR A 69 27.47 -14.70 -21.48
N GLY A 70 28.69 -14.64 -22.02
CA GLY A 70 29.15 -15.64 -22.99
C GLY A 70 28.42 -15.60 -24.34
N GLY A 71 27.90 -14.41 -24.74
CA GLY A 71 27.21 -14.20 -26.02
C GLY A 71 25.70 -14.45 -25.99
N ASP A 72 25.05 -14.50 -24.83
CA ASP A 72 23.59 -14.64 -24.72
C ASP A 72 22.86 -13.37 -25.19
N SER A 73 22.56 -13.32 -26.48
CA SER A 73 21.94 -12.17 -27.12
C SER A 73 20.51 -11.90 -26.63
N GLU A 74 19.74 -12.92 -26.23
CA GLU A 74 18.38 -12.74 -25.69
C GLU A 74 18.43 -12.07 -24.32
N LYS A 75 19.32 -12.51 -23.45
CA LYS A 75 19.54 -11.91 -22.13
C LYS A 75 20.01 -10.46 -22.26
N VAL A 76 20.98 -10.20 -23.14
CA VAL A 76 21.43 -8.83 -23.44
C VAL A 76 20.29 -7.94 -23.93
N THR A 77 19.44 -8.44 -24.81
CA THR A 77 18.26 -7.73 -25.31
C THR A 77 17.29 -7.36 -24.18
N ARG A 78 16.97 -8.29 -23.29
CA ARG A 78 16.10 -7.98 -22.13
C ARG A 78 16.69 -6.92 -21.20
N MET A 79 18.00 -6.92 -21.02
CA MET A 79 18.73 -5.96 -20.15
C MET A 79 19.04 -4.63 -20.84
N SER A 80 18.91 -4.53 -22.17
CA SER A 80 19.23 -3.30 -22.92
C SER A 80 18.42 -2.10 -22.42
N ILE A 81 19.04 -0.91 -22.46
CA ILE A 81 18.42 0.34 -22.05
C ILE A 81 17.44 0.85 -23.10
N ILE A 82 17.75 0.63 -24.38
CA ILE A 82 16.91 1.01 -25.51
C ILE A 82 16.38 -0.25 -26.19
N LEU A 83 15.07 -0.43 -26.18
CA LEU A 83 14.39 -1.56 -26.79
C LEU A 83 12.96 -1.15 -27.21
N ASP A 84 12.48 -1.64 -28.37
CA ASP A 84 11.11 -1.42 -28.87
C ASP A 84 10.72 0.06 -28.92
N ASN A 85 11.59 0.91 -29.43
CA ASN A 85 11.42 2.37 -29.47
C ASN A 85 11.21 3.03 -28.11
N ARG A 86 11.67 2.38 -27.00
CA ARG A 86 11.55 2.89 -25.64
C ARG A 86 12.92 2.95 -24.95
N VAL A 87 13.12 3.99 -24.17
CA VAL A 87 14.23 4.11 -23.21
C VAL A 87 13.73 3.57 -21.86
N LYS A 88 14.27 2.45 -21.40
CA LYS A 88 13.95 1.77 -20.14
C LYS A 88 14.78 2.35 -19.00
N MET A 89 14.20 3.23 -18.20
CA MET A 89 14.93 3.96 -17.16
C MET A 89 15.45 3.05 -16.05
N ALA A 90 14.72 2.01 -15.68
CA ALA A 90 15.19 1.04 -14.68
C ALA A 90 16.46 0.29 -15.14
N ASN A 91 16.52 -0.11 -16.43
CA ASN A 91 17.71 -0.75 -16.99
C ASN A 91 18.90 0.23 -17.01
N LEU A 92 18.67 1.50 -17.37
CA LEU A 92 19.69 2.55 -17.29
C LEU A 92 20.20 2.73 -15.85
N CYS A 93 19.30 2.74 -14.87
CA CYS A 93 19.66 2.84 -13.46
C CYS A 93 20.48 1.63 -13.00
N CYS A 94 20.09 0.42 -13.35
CA CYS A 94 20.86 -0.80 -13.02
C CYS A 94 22.27 -0.77 -13.65
N ALA A 95 22.39 -0.27 -14.90
CA ALA A 95 23.68 -0.16 -15.59
C ALA A 95 24.61 0.89 -14.97
N ALA A 96 24.06 1.97 -14.41
CA ALA A 96 24.82 3.14 -13.94
C ALA A 96 25.05 3.17 -12.42
N SER A 97 24.49 2.23 -11.66
CA SER A 97 24.54 2.22 -10.20
C SER A 97 25.50 1.17 -9.67
N SER A 98 26.23 1.48 -8.59
CA SER A 98 27.05 0.51 -7.85
C SER A 98 26.20 -0.39 -6.95
N SER A 99 25.00 0.08 -6.53
CA SER A 99 24.07 -0.65 -5.69
C SER A 99 22.63 -0.46 -6.17
N VAL A 100 21.86 -1.54 -6.12
CA VAL A 100 20.43 -1.59 -6.44
C VAL A 100 19.71 -2.18 -5.24
N ASN A 101 18.79 -1.45 -4.62
CA ASN A 101 18.09 -1.99 -3.47
C ASN A 101 16.57 -2.06 -3.64
N GLY A 102 16.00 -3.11 -3.06
CA GLY A 102 14.58 -3.17 -2.73
C GLY A 102 14.28 -2.44 -1.43
N VAL A 103 12.99 -2.23 -1.13
CA VAL A 103 12.50 -1.40 -0.03
C VAL A 103 11.76 -2.18 1.07
N SER A 104 11.80 -3.50 1.01
CA SER A 104 11.46 -4.47 2.05
C SER A 104 12.21 -5.77 1.79
N LYS A 105 12.30 -6.67 2.77
CA LYS A 105 12.96 -7.98 2.57
C LYS A 105 12.31 -8.73 1.42
N LEU A 106 10.98 -8.89 1.45
CA LEU A 106 10.24 -9.59 0.40
C LEU A 106 10.45 -8.94 -0.96
N HIS A 107 10.36 -7.61 -1.06
CA HIS A 107 10.59 -6.90 -2.31
C HIS A 107 12.00 -7.14 -2.86
N SER A 108 13.00 -7.15 -1.99
CA SER A 108 14.39 -7.38 -2.40
C SER A 108 14.60 -8.77 -2.99
N GLU A 109 13.90 -9.78 -2.49
CA GLU A 109 13.92 -11.11 -3.11
C GLU A 109 13.12 -11.13 -4.45
N ILE A 110 11.95 -10.51 -4.50
CA ILE A 110 11.16 -10.43 -5.75
C ILE A 110 11.95 -9.76 -6.88
N ILE A 111 12.70 -8.69 -6.61
CA ILE A 111 13.49 -8.04 -7.67
C ILE A 111 14.65 -8.92 -8.17
N LYS A 112 15.24 -9.76 -7.33
CA LYS A 112 16.26 -10.74 -7.71
C LYS A 112 15.68 -11.91 -8.50
N ASP A 113 14.51 -12.39 -8.08
CA ASP A 113 13.89 -13.59 -8.64
C ASP A 113 13.15 -13.31 -9.96
N SER A 114 12.66 -12.08 -10.17
CA SER A 114 11.82 -11.76 -11.31
C SER A 114 12.15 -10.43 -11.99
N VAL A 115 11.98 -9.27 -11.31
CA VAL A 115 11.99 -7.94 -11.96
C VAL A 115 13.33 -7.61 -12.61
N PHE A 116 14.44 -7.92 -11.92
CA PHE A 116 15.82 -7.71 -12.37
C PHE A 116 16.64 -9.00 -12.30
N HIS A 117 15.99 -10.13 -12.54
CA HIS A 117 16.66 -11.44 -12.47
C HIS A 117 17.92 -11.50 -13.34
N ASP A 118 17.83 -11.05 -14.58
CA ASP A 118 18.98 -11.06 -15.49
C ASP A 118 20.12 -10.18 -14.99
N GLN A 119 19.82 -8.97 -14.50
CA GLN A 119 20.82 -8.06 -13.92
C GLN A 119 21.44 -8.66 -12.66
N TYR A 120 20.61 -9.28 -11.80
CA TYR A 120 21.09 -9.97 -10.60
C TYR A 120 22.05 -11.10 -10.92
N THR A 121 21.76 -11.92 -11.94
CA THR A 121 22.66 -13.02 -12.34
C THR A 121 24.00 -12.55 -12.90
N VAL A 122 24.08 -11.32 -13.42
CA VAL A 122 25.34 -10.71 -13.93
C VAL A 122 26.13 -10.04 -12.79
N ASN A 123 25.45 -9.36 -11.88
CA ASN A 123 26.10 -8.66 -10.77
C ASN A 123 25.30 -8.83 -9.46
N PRO A 124 25.38 -10.01 -8.82
CA PRO A 124 24.63 -10.32 -7.59
C PRO A 124 25.01 -9.41 -6.41
N ASP A 125 26.27 -8.97 -6.33
CA ASP A 125 26.78 -8.14 -5.23
C ASP A 125 26.19 -6.72 -5.22
N ALA A 126 25.66 -6.24 -6.32
CA ALA A 126 25.00 -4.94 -6.40
C ALA A 126 23.63 -4.94 -5.69
N PHE A 127 22.97 -6.10 -5.56
CA PHE A 127 21.60 -6.17 -5.06
C PHE A 127 21.54 -6.24 -3.54
N LYS A 128 20.89 -5.23 -2.93
CA LYS A 128 20.79 -5.04 -1.48
C LYS A 128 19.33 -4.95 -1.02
N ASN A 129 19.13 -5.04 0.29
CA ASN A 129 17.88 -4.65 0.93
C ASN A 129 18.11 -3.44 1.83
N VAL A 130 17.27 -2.41 1.66
CA VAL A 130 17.14 -1.30 2.61
C VAL A 130 15.65 -1.06 2.83
N THR A 131 15.11 -1.65 3.89
CA THR A 131 13.69 -1.54 4.22
C THR A 131 13.31 -0.08 4.47
N ASN A 132 12.19 0.36 3.89
CA ASN A 132 11.65 1.70 4.12
C ASN A 132 11.43 1.95 5.61
N GLY A 133 11.57 3.21 6.00
CA GLY A 133 11.22 3.71 7.30
C GLY A 133 10.36 4.96 7.21
N ILE A 134 10.04 5.54 8.38
CA ILE A 134 9.26 6.76 8.50
C ILE A 134 9.94 7.75 9.44
N ALA A 135 9.68 9.03 9.23
CA ALA A 135 10.12 10.08 10.15
C ALA A 135 9.21 10.09 11.39
N TYR A 136 9.53 9.26 12.40
CA TYR A 136 8.68 9.12 13.59
C TYR A 136 8.49 10.43 14.36
N ARG A 137 9.43 11.37 14.27
CA ARG A 137 9.26 12.72 14.83
C ARG A 137 8.06 13.44 14.21
N ARG A 138 7.87 13.35 12.91
CA ARG A 138 6.67 13.89 12.26
C ARG A 138 5.42 13.08 12.62
N TRP A 139 5.48 11.75 12.41
CA TRP A 139 4.31 10.88 12.44
C TRP A 139 3.87 10.47 13.85
N LEU A 140 4.65 10.77 14.89
CA LEU A 140 4.28 10.61 16.29
C LEU A 140 4.38 11.94 17.02
N LEU A 141 5.60 12.52 17.17
CA LEU A 141 5.83 13.63 18.06
C LEU A 141 5.06 14.90 17.66
N ALA A 142 4.98 15.19 16.35
CA ALA A 142 4.27 16.35 15.84
C ALA A 142 2.78 16.10 15.66
N SER A 143 2.40 14.95 15.07
CA SER A 143 1.01 14.68 14.69
C SER A 143 0.13 14.12 15.83
N ASN A 144 0.72 13.55 16.90
CA ASN A 144 -0.02 12.95 18.02
C ASN A 144 0.53 13.40 19.36
N GLN A 145 0.29 14.67 19.68
CA GLN A 145 0.80 15.26 20.92
C GLN A 145 0.28 14.57 22.19
N GLY A 146 -0.99 14.11 22.16
CA GLY A 146 -1.58 13.37 23.28
C GLY A 146 -0.82 12.09 23.59
N LEU A 147 -0.53 11.28 22.56
CA LEU A 147 0.26 10.05 22.72
C LEU A 147 1.71 10.38 23.11
N THR A 148 2.31 11.41 22.51
CA THR A 148 3.68 11.86 22.85
C THR A 148 3.80 12.23 24.34
N ASN A 149 2.82 12.94 24.88
CA ASN A 149 2.81 13.33 26.29
C ASN A 149 2.67 12.12 27.21
N LEU A 150 1.78 11.18 26.88
CA LEU A 150 1.61 9.94 27.65
C LEU A 150 2.89 9.08 27.63
N LEU A 151 3.53 8.93 26.48
CA LEU A 151 4.81 8.24 26.35
C LEU A 151 5.89 8.94 27.21
N THR A 152 5.96 10.28 27.16
CA THR A 152 6.91 11.05 27.97
C THR A 152 6.68 10.84 29.48
N GLU A 153 5.41 10.79 29.93
CA GLU A 153 5.06 10.49 31.33
C GLU A 153 5.52 9.08 31.71
N CYS A 154 5.34 8.08 30.84
CA CYS A 154 5.59 6.68 31.16
C CYS A 154 7.07 6.27 31.05
N ILE A 155 7.76 6.73 30.00
CA ILE A 155 9.12 6.26 29.64
C ILE A 155 10.15 7.38 29.49
N GLY A 156 9.79 8.63 29.85
CA GLY A 156 10.68 9.79 29.74
C GLY A 156 10.92 10.25 28.30
N ASP A 157 11.80 11.22 28.11
CA ASP A 157 12.03 11.92 26.82
C ASP A 157 13.00 11.20 25.86
N GLY A 158 13.61 10.10 26.30
CA GLY A 158 14.67 9.44 25.56
C GLY A 158 14.26 9.00 24.15
N PHE A 159 13.01 8.55 23.97
CA PHE A 159 12.48 8.10 22.68
C PHE A 159 12.38 9.22 21.63
N LYS A 160 12.36 10.49 22.04
CA LYS A 160 12.32 11.62 21.10
C LYS A 160 13.61 11.72 20.25
N LYS A 161 14.71 11.18 20.75
CA LYS A 161 16.02 11.12 20.05
C LYS A 161 16.33 9.73 19.52
N ASP A 162 15.85 8.69 20.20
CA ASP A 162 16.12 7.29 19.91
C ASP A 162 14.81 6.49 19.96
N ALA A 163 14.25 6.18 18.78
CA ALA A 163 12.98 5.47 18.65
C ALA A 163 13.00 4.06 19.29
N SER A 164 14.16 3.42 19.43
CA SER A 164 14.27 2.09 20.04
C SER A 164 13.77 2.07 21.50
N LYS A 165 13.80 3.21 22.18
CA LYS A 165 13.29 3.36 23.55
C LYS A 165 11.76 3.30 23.65
N LEU A 166 11.03 3.36 22.54
CA LEU A 166 9.58 3.10 22.54
C LEU A 166 9.26 1.68 23.03
N ALA A 167 10.17 0.72 22.87
CA ALA A 167 10.01 -0.62 23.42
C ALA A 167 9.83 -0.68 24.93
N ASP A 168 10.33 0.32 25.67
CA ASP A 168 10.12 0.44 27.11
C ASP A 168 8.65 0.61 27.50
N PHE A 169 7.81 1.09 26.59
CA PHE A 169 6.38 1.26 26.83
C PHE A 169 5.64 -0.07 27.01
N LYS A 170 6.20 -1.18 26.52
CA LYS A 170 5.66 -2.53 26.71
C LYS A 170 5.40 -2.89 28.19
N LYS A 171 6.14 -2.31 29.12
CA LYS A 171 5.97 -2.51 30.57
C LYS A 171 4.58 -2.14 31.08
N PHE A 172 3.87 -1.28 30.34
CA PHE A 172 2.54 -0.75 30.71
C PHE A 172 1.40 -1.49 29.98
N ALA A 173 1.66 -2.56 29.26
CA ALA A 173 0.67 -3.28 28.45
C ALA A 173 -0.53 -3.82 29.26
N THR A 174 -0.39 -3.98 30.58
CA THR A 174 -1.43 -4.43 31.50
C THR A 174 -1.80 -3.41 32.56
N ASP A 175 -1.18 -2.22 32.52
CA ASP A 175 -1.48 -1.13 33.47
C ASP A 175 -2.80 -0.45 33.07
N LYS A 176 -3.85 -0.71 33.85
CA LYS A 176 -5.19 -0.18 33.58
C LYS A 176 -5.22 1.36 33.51
N SER A 177 -4.46 2.04 34.34
CA SER A 177 -4.42 3.51 34.31
C SER A 177 -3.84 4.06 33.05
N VAL A 178 -2.78 3.42 32.51
CA VAL A 178 -2.17 3.78 31.23
C VAL A 178 -3.07 3.42 30.06
N LEU A 179 -3.74 2.26 30.11
CA LEU A 179 -4.71 1.84 29.08
C LEU A 179 -5.90 2.81 29.00
N ASP A 180 -6.43 3.25 30.16
CA ASP A 180 -7.51 4.25 30.20
C ASP A 180 -7.06 5.61 29.61
N LYS A 181 -5.82 6.05 29.88
CA LYS A 181 -5.24 7.25 29.27
C LYS A 181 -5.05 7.09 27.74
N LEU A 182 -4.61 5.91 27.27
CA LEU A 182 -4.50 5.61 25.84
C LEU A 182 -5.85 5.70 25.13
N ALA A 183 -6.90 5.12 25.74
CA ALA A 183 -8.26 5.18 25.22
C ALA A 183 -8.76 6.64 25.14
N ALA A 184 -8.47 7.46 26.17
CA ALA A 184 -8.82 8.88 26.17
C ALA A 184 -8.08 9.65 25.06
N VAL A 185 -6.79 9.39 24.85
CA VAL A 185 -6.02 10.00 23.75
C VAL A 185 -6.60 9.61 22.39
N LYS A 186 -6.92 8.32 22.19
CA LYS A 186 -7.52 7.84 20.94
C LYS A 186 -8.87 8.52 20.70
N LEU A 187 -9.74 8.59 21.71
CA LEU A 187 -11.04 9.25 21.59
C LEU A 187 -10.90 10.75 21.25
N ALA A 188 -9.97 11.46 21.88
CA ALA A 188 -9.71 12.86 21.56
C ALA A 188 -9.25 13.05 20.11
N ASN A 189 -8.38 12.19 19.60
CA ASN A 189 -7.96 12.19 18.20
C ASN A 189 -9.12 11.90 17.25
N LYS A 190 -10.00 10.94 17.57
CA LYS A 190 -11.21 10.62 16.80
C LYS A 190 -12.17 11.81 16.75
N GLN A 191 -12.38 12.50 17.88
CA GLN A 191 -13.22 13.70 17.94
C GLN A 191 -12.64 14.85 17.11
N ALA A 192 -11.33 15.08 17.18
CA ALA A 192 -10.65 16.10 16.37
C ALA A 192 -10.78 15.80 14.88
N PHE A 193 -10.57 14.54 14.48
CA PHE A 193 -10.78 14.11 13.10
C PHE A 193 -12.25 14.21 12.66
N ALA A 194 -13.19 13.78 13.49
CA ALA A 194 -14.63 13.90 13.20
C ALA A 194 -15.07 15.36 12.99
N LYS A 195 -14.52 16.29 13.79
CA LYS A 195 -14.73 17.72 13.61
C LYS A 195 -14.18 18.23 12.27
N TYR A 196 -12.98 17.76 11.89
CA TYR A 196 -12.40 18.09 10.57
C TYR A 196 -13.30 17.58 9.43
N VAL A 197 -13.73 16.31 9.49
CA VAL A 197 -14.62 15.72 8.48
C VAL A 197 -15.94 16.49 8.39
N TYR A 198 -16.55 16.81 9.54
CA TYR A 198 -17.78 17.59 9.56
C TYR A 198 -17.62 18.97 8.90
N ASN A 199 -16.54 19.67 9.21
CA ASN A 199 -16.27 21.00 8.65
C ASN A 199 -16.00 20.98 7.13
N THR A 200 -15.46 19.86 6.61
CA THR A 200 -15.10 19.75 5.19
C THR A 200 -16.17 19.09 4.34
N THR A 201 -16.95 18.17 4.89
CA THR A 201 -17.91 17.34 4.13
C THR A 201 -19.35 17.44 4.65
N GLY A 202 -19.58 18.06 5.82
CA GLY A 202 -20.88 18.05 6.51
C GLY A 202 -21.24 16.68 7.15
N THR A 203 -20.38 15.66 7.04
CA THR A 203 -20.67 14.32 7.52
C THR A 203 -20.32 14.18 9.00
N LYS A 204 -21.29 13.70 9.80
CA LYS A 204 -21.07 13.36 11.22
C LYS A 204 -20.53 11.95 11.34
N LEU A 205 -19.48 11.75 12.16
CA LEU A 205 -18.90 10.45 12.46
C LEU A 205 -19.27 10.01 13.86
N ASN A 206 -19.55 8.70 14.03
CA ASN A 206 -19.74 8.08 15.34
C ASN A 206 -18.37 7.76 15.96
N CYS A 207 -17.88 8.60 16.88
CA CYS A 207 -16.59 8.39 17.54
C CYS A 207 -16.57 7.18 18.51
N ASN A 208 -17.72 6.58 18.85
CA ASN A 208 -17.79 5.34 19.64
C ASN A 208 -17.68 4.07 18.77
N GLY A 209 -17.84 4.19 17.45
CA GLY A 209 -17.64 3.08 16.52
C GLY A 209 -16.17 2.96 16.11
N ILE A 210 -15.79 1.83 15.52
CA ILE A 210 -14.44 1.55 15.04
C ILE A 210 -14.15 2.39 13.79
N PHE A 211 -12.99 3.06 13.74
CA PHE A 211 -12.49 3.75 12.56
C PHE A 211 -11.55 2.82 11.78
N ASP A 212 -12.08 2.25 10.69
CA ASP A 212 -11.40 1.36 9.77
C ASP A 212 -10.90 2.15 8.56
N VAL A 213 -9.59 2.15 8.32
CA VAL A 213 -8.94 3.17 7.48
C VAL A 213 -8.15 2.53 6.34
N GLN A 214 -8.55 2.84 5.10
CA GLN A 214 -7.80 2.50 3.89
C GLN A 214 -7.41 3.77 3.11
N VAL A 215 -6.29 4.36 3.47
CA VAL A 215 -5.83 5.65 2.92
C VAL A 215 -4.53 5.49 2.16
N LYS A 216 -4.64 5.43 0.83
CA LYS A 216 -3.54 5.22 -0.11
C LYS A 216 -3.98 5.57 -1.54
N ARG A 217 -3.03 5.79 -2.46
CA ARG A 217 -3.37 5.95 -3.89
C ARG A 217 -4.25 4.80 -4.34
N LEU A 218 -5.27 5.10 -5.14
CA LEU A 218 -6.11 4.04 -5.67
C LEU A 218 -5.39 3.36 -6.84
N HIS A 219 -5.22 2.08 -6.69
CA HIS A 219 -4.78 1.14 -7.71
C HIS A 219 -5.40 -0.22 -7.42
N GLU A 220 -5.81 -0.96 -8.45
CA GLU A 220 -6.54 -2.22 -8.27
C GLU A 220 -5.77 -3.25 -7.44
N TYR A 221 -4.41 -3.29 -7.50
CA TYR A 221 -3.61 -4.20 -6.69
C TYR A 221 -3.69 -3.94 -5.17
N LYS A 222 -4.03 -2.69 -4.76
CA LYS A 222 -4.24 -2.32 -3.35
C LYS A 222 -5.61 -2.75 -2.81
N ARG A 223 -6.43 -3.26 -3.69
CA ARG A 223 -7.70 -3.95 -3.44
C ARG A 223 -8.74 -3.15 -2.63
N GLN A 224 -8.84 -1.82 -2.87
CA GLN A 224 -9.96 -1.05 -2.32
C GLN A 224 -11.33 -1.64 -2.73
N GLN A 225 -11.41 -2.28 -3.89
CA GLN A 225 -12.59 -3.01 -4.34
C GLN A 225 -12.92 -4.22 -3.46
N LEU A 226 -11.93 -4.93 -2.89
CA LEU A 226 -12.17 -6.03 -1.94
C LEU A 226 -12.82 -5.50 -0.65
N ASN A 227 -12.33 -4.40 -0.11
CA ASN A 227 -12.92 -3.73 1.04
C ASN A 227 -14.34 -3.24 0.71
N ALA A 228 -14.56 -2.61 -0.45
CA ALA A 228 -15.88 -2.18 -0.90
C ALA A 228 -16.87 -3.37 -1.03
N MET A 229 -16.42 -4.53 -1.53
CA MET A 229 -17.23 -5.74 -1.60
C MET A 229 -17.68 -6.19 -0.21
N ASN A 230 -16.79 -6.19 0.78
CA ASN A 230 -17.14 -6.54 2.15
C ASN A 230 -18.18 -5.55 2.73
N ILE A 231 -17.98 -4.24 2.50
CA ILE A 231 -18.95 -3.23 2.95
C ILE A 231 -20.32 -3.42 2.30
N ILE A 232 -20.38 -3.75 1.01
CA ILE A 232 -21.64 -4.05 0.32
C ILE A 232 -22.29 -5.32 0.92
N ALA A 233 -21.50 -6.34 1.25
CA ALA A 233 -22.02 -7.55 1.90
C ALA A 233 -22.60 -7.25 3.28
N ASP A 234 -21.93 -6.42 4.09
CA ASP A 234 -22.45 -5.97 5.40
C ASP A 234 -23.71 -5.11 5.25
N TYR A 235 -23.74 -4.24 4.24
CA TYR A 235 -24.93 -3.45 3.90
C TYR A 235 -26.13 -4.34 3.58
N ILE A 236 -25.95 -5.35 2.71
CA ILE A 236 -27.01 -6.31 2.36
C ILE A 236 -27.44 -7.09 3.59
N TYR A 237 -26.50 -7.54 4.43
CA TYR A 237 -26.80 -8.24 5.68
C TYR A 237 -27.65 -7.39 6.62
N LEU A 238 -27.29 -6.13 6.86
CA LEU A 238 -28.00 -5.22 7.75
C LEU A 238 -29.37 -4.81 7.21
N LEU A 239 -29.55 -4.72 5.88
CA LEU A 239 -30.87 -4.51 5.28
C LEU A 239 -31.83 -5.66 5.57
N ASN A 240 -31.33 -6.89 5.55
CA ASN A 240 -32.13 -8.10 5.84
C ASN A 240 -32.28 -8.37 7.34
N ASN A 241 -31.39 -7.81 8.17
CA ASN A 241 -31.33 -8.01 9.61
C ASN A 241 -31.16 -6.68 10.35
N PRO A 242 -32.15 -5.77 10.33
CA PRO A 242 -31.98 -4.38 10.84
C PRO A 242 -31.71 -4.34 12.36
N ASP A 243 -32.17 -5.34 13.10
CA ASP A 243 -31.98 -5.44 14.55
C ASP A 243 -30.76 -6.27 14.96
N ALA A 244 -29.93 -6.71 13.99
CA ALA A 244 -28.72 -7.45 14.29
C ALA A 244 -27.81 -6.66 15.24
N ASP A 245 -27.23 -7.38 16.21
CA ASP A 245 -26.13 -6.82 17.02
C ASP A 245 -24.91 -6.65 16.11
N PHE A 246 -24.54 -5.40 15.87
CA PHE A 246 -23.47 -5.04 14.95
C PHE A 246 -22.63 -3.92 15.59
N VAL A 247 -21.34 -4.19 15.79
CA VAL A 247 -20.43 -3.20 16.33
C VAL A 247 -20.30 -2.03 15.33
N PRO A 248 -20.63 -0.80 15.74
CA PRO A 248 -20.59 0.34 14.84
C PRO A 248 -19.20 0.52 14.22
N LYS A 249 -19.15 0.65 12.89
CA LYS A 249 -17.92 0.82 12.13
C LYS A 249 -18.05 1.92 11.09
N THR A 250 -17.02 2.76 11.02
CA THR A 250 -16.87 3.75 9.97
C THR A 250 -15.67 3.40 9.12
N TYR A 251 -15.91 3.06 7.85
CA TYR A 251 -14.85 2.88 6.86
C TYR A 251 -14.44 4.23 6.29
N ILE A 252 -13.16 4.54 6.40
CA ILE A 252 -12.59 5.82 5.98
C ILE A 252 -11.64 5.58 4.82
N PHE A 253 -12.02 6.08 3.65
CA PHE A 253 -11.20 6.06 2.46
C PHE A 253 -10.68 7.45 2.16
N ALA A 254 -9.43 7.53 1.72
CA ALA A 254 -8.90 8.73 1.11
C ALA A 254 -7.87 8.30 0.05
N SER A 255 -8.07 8.71 -1.19
CA SER A 255 -7.20 8.31 -2.28
C SER A 255 -7.19 9.30 -3.43
N LYS A 256 -6.21 9.12 -4.31
CA LYS A 256 -6.09 9.77 -5.61
C LYS A 256 -5.83 8.70 -6.66
N ALA A 257 -6.41 8.86 -7.84
CA ALA A 257 -6.13 8.04 -9.02
C ALA A 257 -5.32 8.83 -10.05
N ALA A 258 -4.52 8.14 -10.86
CA ALA A 258 -3.92 8.75 -12.05
C ALA A 258 -5.03 9.25 -12.99
N PRO A 259 -4.86 10.41 -13.67
CA PRO A 259 -5.90 11.00 -14.51
C PRO A 259 -6.46 10.07 -15.59
N GLY A 260 -5.61 9.23 -16.20
CA GLY A 260 -5.99 8.25 -17.22
C GLY A 260 -6.50 6.91 -16.69
N TYR A 261 -6.46 6.67 -15.38
CA TYR A 261 -6.82 5.37 -14.82
C TYR A 261 -8.33 5.26 -14.58
N TYR A 262 -9.06 4.91 -15.62
CA TYR A 262 -10.52 4.88 -15.64
C TYR A 262 -11.11 3.95 -14.57
N MET A 263 -10.65 2.70 -14.48
CA MET A 263 -11.15 1.72 -13.49
C MET A 263 -10.97 2.23 -12.05
N ALA A 264 -9.83 2.85 -11.74
CA ALA A 264 -9.59 3.44 -10.43
C ALA A 264 -10.62 4.53 -10.09
N LYS A 265 -10.99 5.35 -11.08
CA LYS A 265 -12.04 6.38 -10.89
C LYS A 265 -13.42 5.77 -10.67
N GLN A 266 -13.75 4.64 -11.34
CA GLN A 266 -15.00 3.92 -11.11
C GLN A 266 -15.06 3.33 -9.70
N ILE A 267 -13.95 2.78 -9.19
CA ILE A 267 -13.85 2.29 -7.81
C ILE A 267 -14.05 3.43 -6.81
N ILE A 268 -13.41 4.59 -7.01
CA ILE A 268 -13.63 5.80 -6.17
C ILE A 268 -15.10 6.18 -6.15
N LYS A 269 -15.72 6.27 -7.32
CA LYS A 269 -17.15 6.60 -7.45
C LYS A 269 -18.03 5.58 -6.73
N MET A 270 -17.72 4.30 -6.85
CA MET A 270 -18.44 3.23 -6.16
C MET A 270 -18.36 3.38 -4.63
N ILE A 271 -17.18 3.58 -4.07
CA ILE A 271 -17.00 3.77 -2.63
C ILE A 271 -17.76 5.01 -2.13
N TRP A 272 -17.69 6.12 -2.88
CA TRP A 272 -18.45 7.31 -2.55
C TRP A 272 -19.95 7.04 -2.59
N CYS A 273 -20.46 6.37 -3.64
CA CYS A 273 -21.87 6.02 -3.76
C CYS A 273 -22.34 5.08 -2.63
N ILE A 274 -21.52 4.17 -2.16
CA ILE A 274 -21.85 3.33 -0.99
C ILE A 274 -22.09 4.24 0.23
N GLY A 275 -21.23 5.19 0.49
CA GLY A 275 -21.40 6.14 1.60
C GLY A 275 -22.69 6.95 1.49
N GLU A 276 -23.02 7.47 0.32
CA GLU A 276 -24.26 8.23 0.10
C GLU A 276 -25.51 7.35 0.19
N GLU A 277 -25.44 6.08 -0.21
CA GLU A 277 -26.55 5.13 -0.07
C GLU A 277 -26.84 4.85 1.40
N LEU A 278 -25.79 4.62 2.21
CA LEU A 278 -25.91 4.37 3.65
C LEU A 278 -26.56 5.56 4.39
N LYS A 279 -26.24 6.78 4.04
CA LYS A 279 -26.82 7.99 4.64
C LYS A 279 -28.34 8.12 4.46
N LYS A 280 -28.94 7.46 3.46
CA LYS A 280 -30.39 7.46 3.24
C LYS A 280 -31.15 6.71 4.34
N ASN A 281 -30.47 5.82 5.08
CA ASN A 281 -31.05 5.11 6.22
C ASN A 281 -30.26 5.43 7.50
N PRO A 282 -30.69 6.42 8.31
CA PRO A 282 -29.96 6.87 9.50
C PRO A 282 -29.66 5.76 10.51
N LYS A 283 -30.62 4.84 10.76
CA LYS A 283 -30.41 3.71 11.70
C LYS A 283 -29.31 2.77 11.23
N LEU A 284 -29.24 2.50 9.93
CA LEU A 284 -28.21 1.66 9.35
C LEU A 284 -26.87 2.41 9.35
N ASN A 285 -26.88 3.71 9.02
CA ASN A 285 -25.67 4.52 8.97
C ASN A 285 -25.02 4.73 10.37
N GLU A 286 -25.79 4.61 11.45
CA GLU A 286 -25.22 4.56 12.81
C GLU A 286 -24.39 3.31 13.06
N LYS A 287 -24.74 2.18 12.43
CA LYS A 287 -24.04 0.90 12.52
C LYS A 287 -22.89 0.80 11.50
N LEU A 288 -23.15 1.19 10.26
CA LEU A 288 -22.23 1.06 9.13
C LEU A 288 -22.17 2.39 8.37
N ALA A 289 -21.02 3.05 8.41
CA ALA A 289 -20.79 4.30 7.70
C ALA A 289 -19.57 4.20 6.77
N VAL A 290 -19.62 4.92 5.65
CA VAL A 290 -18.48 5.05 4.73
C VAL A 290 -18.25 6.52 4.45
N VAL A 291 -17.00 6.95 4.56
CA VAL A 291 -16.57 8.30 4.25
C VAL A 291 -15.42 8.25 3.25
N PHE A 292 -15.58 8.93 2.14
CA PHE A 292 -14.50 9.15 1.18
C PHE A 292 -14.02 10.60 1.29
N LEU A 293 -12.72 10.77 1.60
CA LEU A 293 -12.09 12.07 1.73
C LEU A 293 -11.28 12.37 0.47
N GLU A 294 -11.55 13.54 -0.09
CA GLU A 294 -10.83 14.05 -1.25
C GLU A 294 -9.43 14.56 -0.88
N ASP A 295 -8.60 14.72 -1.90
CA ASP A 295 -7.28 15.34 -1.80
C ASP A 295 -6.37 14.77 -0.70
N TYR A 296 -6.23 13.43 -0.67
CA TYR A 296 -5.34 12.76 0.26
C TYR A 296 -3.91 13.30 0.16
N LYS A 297 -3.42 13.87 1.24
CA LYS A 297 -2.10 14.51 1.35
C LYS A 297 -1.58 14.45 2.79
N VAL A 298 -0.33 14.87 2.99
CA VAL A 298 0.37 14.81 4.28
C VAL A 298 -0.43 15.49 5.40
N THR A 299 -1.00 16.67 5.16
CA THR A 299 -1.78 17.41 6.18
C THR A 299 -3.02 16.66 6.63
N LEU A 300 -3.74 15.99 5.73
CA LEU A 300 -4.86 15.11 6.09
C LEU A 300 -4.37 13.88 6.86
N SER A 301 -3.25 13.29 6.43
CA SER A 301 -2.68 12.10 7.08
C SER A 301 -2.29 12.37 8.53
N GLU A 302 -1.76 13.55 8.84
CA GLU A 302 -1.34 13.94 10.20
C GLU A 302 -2.51 14.01 11.20
N ILE A 303 -3.74 14.28 10.73
CA ILE A 303 -4.96 14.31 11.56
C ILE A 303 -5.61 12.91 11.60
N LEU A 304 -5.63 12.22 10.47
CA LEU A 304 -6.32 10.94 10.31
C LEU A 304 -5.60 9.78 11.02
N MET A 305 -4.26 9.68 10.88
CA MET A 305 -3.53 8.53 11.40
C MET A 305 -3.62 8.39 12.92
N PRO A 306 -3.56 9.45 13.73
CA PRO A 306 -3.81 9.37 15.17
C PRO A 306 -5.23 8.89 15.54
N ALA A 307 -6.22 9.16 14.69
CA ALA A 307 -7.62 8.79 14.91
C ALA A 307 -7.95 7.35 14.47
N SER A 308 -7.07 6.71 13.70
CA SER A 308 -7.32 5.38 13.10
C SER A 308 -7.23 4.26 14.14
N GLU A 309 -8.08 3.23 14.01
CA GLU A 309 -8.07 2.04 14.86
C GLU A 309 -7.70 0.79 14.08
N ILE A 310 -8.14 0.68 12.81
CA ILE A 310 -7.75 -0.39 11.89
C ILE A 310 -7.01 0.25 10.71
N SER A 311 -5.92 -0.39 10.32
CA SER A 311 -5.07 -0.03 9.18
C SER A 311 -5.17 -1.10 8.11
N GLU A 312 -5.87 -0.80 7.01
CA GLU A 312 -6.07 -1.70 5.88
C GLU A 312 -4.84 -1.73 4.95
N GLN A 313 -4.11 -2.85 4.98
CA GLN A 313 -2.89 -3.09 4.20
C GLN A 313 -3.05 -4.39 3.37
N ILE A 314 -4.04 -4.37 2.47
CA ILE A 314 -4.68 -5.55 1.88
C ILE A 314 -4.32 -5.79 0.42
N SER A 315 -3.15 -5.35 -0.05
CA SER A 315 -2.65 -5.65 -1.40
C SER A 315 -2.62 -7.17 -1.67
N LEU A 316 -2.70 -7.58 -2.93
CA LEU A 316 -2.44 -8.97 -3.28
C LEU A 316 -0.98 -9.31 -2.94
N ALA A 317 -0.74 -10.43 -2.27
CA ALA A 317 0.61 -10.83 -1.89
C ALA A 317 1.57 -10.86 -3.10
N GLY A 318 2.76 -10.25 -2.92
CA GLY A 318 3.76 -10.09 -3.96
C GLY A 318 3.55 -8.88 -4.87
N THR A 319 2.68 -7.91 -4.52
CA THR A 319 2.41 -6.72 -5.36
C THR A 319 2.79 -5.39 -4.72
N GLU A 320 2.81 -5.28 -3.40
CA GLU A 320 3.25 -4.07 -2.69
C GLU A 320 4.74 -4.19 -2.35
N ALA A 321 5.56 -3.27 -2.85
CA ALA A 321 6.99 -3.30 -2.59
C ALA A 321 7.33 -3.14 -1.09
N SER A 322 6.65 -2.26 -0.39
CA SER A 322 6.85 -2.04 1.06
C SER A 322 5.58 -1.51 1.72
N GLY A 323 5.11 -0.35 1.30
CA GLY A 323 4.19 0.48 2.05
C GLY A 323 4.91 1.24 3.19
N THR A 324 4.40 2.41 3.53
CA THR A 324 4.85 3.20 4.69
C THR A 324 3.67 3.66 5.54
N GLY A 325 2.45 3.58 5.00
CA GLY A 325 1.21 3.85 5.73
C GLY A 325 0.99 2.88 6.88
N ASN A 326 1.34 1.61 6.69
CA ASN A 326 1.34 0.57 7.72
C ASN A 326 2.16 0.98 8.95
N MET A 327 3.40 1.46 8.76
CA MET A 327 4.29 1.90 9.83
C MET A 327 3.73 3.13 10.56
N LYS A 328 3.20 4.12 9.82
CA LYS A 328 2.64 5.36 10.38
C LYS A 328 1.40 5.11 11.21
N LEU A 329 0.49 4.29 10.70
CA LEU A 329 -0.75 3.92 11.38
C LEU A 329 -0.48 3.10 12.64
N MET A 330 0.40 2.09 12.55
CA MET A 330 0.81 1.27 13.70
C MET A 330 1.48 2.11 14.79
N LEU A 331 2.39 3.02 14.43
CA LEU A 331 3.04 3.95 15.37
C LEU A 331 2.03 4.82 16.15
N ASN A 332 0.84 5.04 15.58
CA ASN A 332 -0.29 5.76 16.18
C ASN A 332 -1.32 4.83 16.85
N GLY A 333 -0.99 3.55 17.02
CA GLY A 333 -1.82 2.58 17.73
C GLY A 333 -2.98 2.03 16.92
N ALA A 334 -2.91 2.06 15.59
CA ALA A 334 -3.84 1.34 14.74
C ALA A 334 -3.38 -0.11 14.55
N LEU A 335 -4.31 -1.06 14.66
CA LEU A 335 -4.06 -2.47 14.36
C LEU A 335 -3.97 -2.68 12.86
N THR A 336 -2.93 -3.34 12.39
CA THR A 336 -2.80 -3.69 10.99
C THR A 336 -3.63 -4.93 10.66
N MET A 337 -4.54 -4.78 9.71
CA MET A 337 -5.16 -5.87 8.98
C MET A 337 -4.58 -5.91 7.57
N GLY A 338 -3.92 -6.98 7.21
CA GLY A 338 -3.18 -7.02 5.95
C GLY A 338 -2.89 -8.41 5.43
N THR A 339 -2.29 -8.44 4.26
CA THR A 339 -1.73 -9.64 3.66
C THR A 339 -0.26 -9.78 3.99
N TYR A 340 0.29 -10.96 3.78
CA TYR A 340 1.72 -11.25 3.94
C TYR A 340 2.50 -10.69 2.74
N ASP A 341 2.60 -9.34 2.68
CA ASP A 341 3.12 -8.57 1.54
C ASP A 341 3.89 -7.33 2.00
N GLY A 342 4.85 -6.89 1.22
CA GLY A 342 5.65 -5.70 1.49
C GLY A 342 6.26 -5.70 2.90
N ALA A 343 6.22 -4.55 3.56
CA ALA A 343 6.73 -4.40 4.92
C ALA A 343 5.83 -5.05 6.00
N ASN A 344 4.62 -5.51 5.67
CA ASN A 344 3.79 -6.25 6.63
C ASN A 344 4.48 -7.53 7.10
N VAL A 345 5.33 -8.15 6.25
CA VAL A 345 6.12 -9.33 6.60
C VAL A 345 7.05 -9.03 7.79
N GLU A 346 7.82 -7.96 7.69
CA GLU A 346 8.77 -7.55 8.73
C GLU A 346 8.06 -6.99 9.97
N ILE A 347 6.90 -6.34 9.79
CA ILE A 347 6.04 -5.93 10.91
C ILE A 347 5.54 -7.17 11.65
N HIS A 348 5.04 -8.18 10.95
CA HIS A 348 4.58 -9.44 11.54
C HIS A 348 5.70 -10.15 12.30
N GLU A 349 6.90 -10.24 11.74
CA GLU A 349 8.09 -10.77 12.43
C GLU A 349 8.40 -10.02 13.74
N ALA A 350 8.19 -8.69 13.73
CA ALA A 350 8.52 -7.86 14.90
C ALA A 350 7.45 -7.91 16.00
N VAL A 351 6.16 -7.97 15.64
CA VAL A 351 5.06 -7.88 16.62
C VAL A 351 4.48 -9.24 17.02
N GLY A 352 4.68 -10.29 16.22
CA GLY A 352 4.12 -11.63 16.43
C GLY A 352 2.64 -11.75 16.02
N ASP A 353 2.17 -13.01 15.94
CA ASP A 353 0.84 -13.38 15.45
C ASP A 353 -0.33 -12.72 16.21
N ASP A 354 -0.16 -12.50 17.51
CA ASP A 354 -1.21 -11.95 18.37
C ASP A 354 -1.47 -10.45 18.17
N ASN A 355 -0.62 -9.74 17.42
CA ASN A 355 -0.60 -8.27 17.35
C ASN A 355 -0.82 -7.72 15.93
N ILE A 356 -1.12 -8.58 14.98
CA ILE A 356 -1.44 -8.24 13.59
C ILE A 356 -2.47 -9.22 13.04
N PHE A 357 -3.35 -8.75 12.18
CA PHE A 357 -4.36 -9.58 11.53
C PHE A 357 -3.93 -9.88 10.09
N ILE A 358 -3.34 -11.05 9.87
CA ILE A 358 -2.94 -11.50 8.52
C ILE A 358 -4.04 -12.40 7.94
N PHE A 359 -4.34 -12.17 6.65
CA PHE A 359 -5.31 -12.96 5.88
C PHE A 359 -4.82 -13.19 4.44
N GLY A 360 -5.52 -14.07 3.74
CA GLY A 360 -5.34 -14.32 2.31
C GLY A 360 -4.12 -15.18 1.98
N MET A 361 -3.92 -15.35 0.69
CA MET A 361 -2.86 -16.19 0.15
C MET A 361 -1.48 -15.55 0.32
N SER A 362 -0.47 -16.38 0.51
CA SER A 362 0.95 -16.02 0.40
C SER A 362 1.38 -15.84 -1.06
N THR A 363 2.52 -15.22 -1.32
CA THR A 363 3.08 -15.05 -2.68
C THR A 363 3.24 -16.38 -3.44
N PRO A 364 3.76 -17.47 -2.84
CA PRO A 364 3.80 -18.77 -3.50
C PRO A 364 2.41 -19.29 -3.91
N GLU A 365 1.41 -19.19 -3.03
CA GLU A 365 0.04 -19.63 -3.31
C GLU A 365 -0.61 -18.82 -4.43
N VAL A 366 -0.38 -17.50 -4.47
CA VAL A 366 -0.83 -16.63 -5.57
C VAL A 366 -0.20 -17.08 -6.89
N ASN A 367 1.10 -17.37 -6.91
CA ASN A 367 1.80 -17.82 -8.11
C ASN A 367 1.33 -19.21 -8.56
N GLN A 368 1.11 -20.11 -7.61
CA GLN A 368 0.55 -21.44 -7.89
C GLN A 368 -0.85 -21.32 -8.51
N LEU A 369 -1.75 -20.55 -7.90
CA LEU A 369 -3.12 -20.38 -8.40
C LEU A 369 -3.14 -19.74 -9.80
N LYS A 370 -2.21 -18.82 -10.09
CA LYS A 370 -2.03 -18.28 -11.46
C LYS A 370 -1.60 -19.36 -12.45
N ALA A 371 -0.65 -20.20 -12.07
CA ALA A 371 -0.13 -21.28 -12.92
C ALA A 371 -1.19 -22.36 -13.18
N GLU A 372 -2.04 -22.67 -12.22
CA GLU A 372 -3.17 -23.60 -12.32
C GLU A 372 -4.35 -23.06 -13.16
N GLY A 373 -4.39 -21.76 -13.44
CA GLY A 373 -5.45 -21.11 -14.19
C GLY A 373 -6.61 -20.65 -13.30
N TYR A 374 -6.40 -19.55 -12.59
CA TYR A 374 -7.43 -18.91 -11.77
C TYR A 374 -8.69 -18.57 -12.57
N ASN A 375 -9.86 -18.98 -12.08
CA ASN A 375 -11.16 -18.74 -12.71
C ASN A 375 -12.14 -18.08 -11.75
N PRO A 376 -12.27 -16.75 -11.75
CA PRO A 376 -13.16 -16.01 -10.84
C PRO A 376 -14.64 -16.29 -11.13
N GLU A 377 -15.03 -16.57 -12.37
CA GLU A 377 -16.43 -16.86 -12.70
C GLU A 377 -16.93 -18.16 -12.05
N LYS A 378 -16.05 -19.15 -11.87
CA LYS A 378 -16.38 -20.36 -11.12
C LYS A 378 -16.71 -20.03 -9.65
N ILE A 379 -15.94 -19.14 -9.03
CA ILE A 379 -16.21 -18.68 -7.65
C ILE A 379 -17.51 -17.89 -7.61
N TYR A 380 -17.73 -16.95 -8.51
CA TYR A 380 -18.98 -16.19 -8.62
C TYR A 380 -20.20 -17.10 -8.68
N ASN A 381 -20.16 -18.17 -9.48
CA ASN A 381 -21.29 -19.07 -9.66
C ASN A 381 -21.59 -19.92 -8.42
N SER A 382 -20.60 -20.22 -7.58
CA SER A 382 -20.74 -21.07 -6.40
C SER A 382 -20.89 -20.30 -5.08
N HIS A 383 -20.57 -18.98 -5.04
CA HIS A 383 -20.47 -18.20 -3.82
C HIS A 383 -21.62 -17.20 -3.67
N ALA A 384 -22.59 -17.51 -2.83
CA ALA A 384 -23.84 -16.73 -2.70
C ALA A 384 -23.61 -15.26 -2.30
N VAL A 385 -22.67 -14.98 -1.39
CA VAL A 385 -22.40 -13.60 -0.94
C VAL A 385 -21.75 -12.79 -2.05
N ILE A 386 -20.70 -13.31 -2.72
CA ILE A 386 -20.06 -12.64 -3.86
C ILE A 386 -21.10 -12.36 -4.94
N LYS A 387 -21.95 -13.32 -5.25
CA LYS A 387 -23.03 -13.16 -6.21
C LYS A 387 -23.97 -12.01 -5.83
N SER A 388 -24.43 -11.95 -4.58
CA SER A 388 -25.32 -10.89 -4.11
C SER A 388 -24.66 -9.51 -4.13
N VAL A 389 -23.35 -9.42 -3.83
CA VAL A 389 -22.56 -8.20 -3.93
C VAL A 389 -22.51 -7.68 -5.37
N LEU A 390 -22.16 -8.56 -6.33
CA LEU A 390 -22.12 -8.16 -7.74
C LEU A 390 -23.49 -7.82 -8.30
N GLU A 391 -24.54 -8.56 -7.91
CA GLU A 391 -25.93 -8.23 -8.28
C GLU A 391 -26.32 -6.83 -7.78
N LYS A 392 -25.89 -6.44 -6.56
CA LYS A 392 -26.10 -5.07 -6.05
C LYS A 392 -25.35 -4.03 -6.88
N MET A 393 -24.13 -4.33 -7.32
CA MET A 393 -23.36 -3.46 -8.20
C MET A 393 -24.03 -3.30 -9.58
N TYR A 394 -24.56 -4.37 -10.16
CA TYR A 394 -25.33 -4.33 -11.41
C TYR A 394 -26.64 -3.57 -11.28
N LYS A 395 -27.40 -3.80 -10.21
CA LYS A 395 -28.68 -3.12 -9.94
C LYS A 395 -28.50 -1.64 -9.61
N GLY A 396 -27.35 -1.28 -9.08
CA GLY A 396 -26.98 0.08 -8.74
C GLY A 396 -26.90 0.38 -7.24
N ILE A 397 -26.10 1.35 -6.94
CA ILE A 397 -25.84 1.91 -5.60
C ILE A 397 -25.95 3.42 -5.73
N ASN A 398 -26.81 4.04 -4.92
CA ASN A 398 -27.07 5.48 -4.98
C ASN A 398 -27.44 6.00 -6.39
N GLY A 399 -28.19 5.23 -7.16
CA GLY A 399 -28.62 5.60 -8.51
C GLY A 399 -27.59 5.43 -9.62
N ALA A 400 -26.39 4.91 -9.32
CA ALA A 400 -25.36 4.60 -10.31
C ALA A 400 -25.10 3.08 -10.39
N THR A 401 -24.93 2.54 -11.59
CA THR A 401 -24.49 1.16 -11.81
C THR A 401 -22.97 1.08 -11.87
N PHE A 402 -22.43 -0.10 -11.51
CA PHE A 402 -20.99 -0.37 -11.49
C PHE A 402 -20.68 -1.66 -12.24
N GLU A 403 -21.31 -1.82 -13.41
CA GLU A 403 -21.19 -2.99 -14.27
C GLU A 403 -19.75 -3.29 -14.68
N GLU A 404 -18.98 -2.25 -15.02
CA GLU A 404 -17.59 -2.43 -15.46
C GLU A 404 -16.70 -2.95 -14.33
N VAL A 405 -16.88 -2.46 -13.10
CA VAL A 405 -16.14 -2.95 -11.92
C VAL A 405 -16.57 -4.39 -11.64
N ALA A 406 -17.89 -4.67 -11.65
CA ALA A 406 -18.40 -6.00 -11.44
C ALA A 406 -17.93 -7.01 -12.51
N ASN A 407 -17.94 -6.60 -13.79
CA ASN A 407 -17.46 -7.43 -14.90
C ASN A 407 -15.95 -7.68 -14.82
N SER A 408 -15.15 -6.67 -14.45
CA SER A 408 -13.72 -6.84 -14.22
C SER A 408 -13.43 -7.88 -13.14
N LEU A 409 -14.17 -7.83 -12.02
CA LEU A 409 -14.07 -8.82 -10.95
C LEU A 409 -14.56 -10.20 -11.39
N ARG A 410 -15.68 -10.28 -12.10
CA ARG A 410 -16.30 -11.56 -12.50
C ARG A 410 -15.47 -12.32 -13.55
N HIS A 411 -14.91 -11.62 -14.53
CA HIS A 411 -14.29 -12.26 -15.71
C HIS A 411 -12.76 -12.23 -15.69
N ALA A 412 -12.16 -11.31 -14.97
CA ALA A 412 -10.70 -11.17 -14.92
C ALA A 412 -10.13 -11.34 -13.50
N ASP A 413 -10.70 -10.64 -12.54
CA ASP A 413 -10.23 -10.56 -11.14
C ASP A 413 -8.71 -10.62 -10.99
N ARG A 414 -8.03 -9.76 -11.73
CA ARG A 414 -6.57 -9.74 -11.88
C ARG A 414 -5.82 -9.79 -10.55
N TYR A 415 -6.46 -9.30 -9.49
CA TYR A 415 -5.87 -9.21 -8.15
C TYR A 415 -6.55 -10.14 -7.15
N MET A 416 -7.22 -11.19 -7.61
CA MET A 416 -7.74 -12.31 -6.81
C MET A 416 -8.57 -11.89 -5.59
N CYS A 417 -9.42 -10.88 -5.78
CA CYS A 417 -10.33 -10.41 -4.74
C CYS A 417 -11.30 -11.52 -4.30
N PHE A 418 -11.79 -12.34 -5.23
CA PHE A 418 -12.71 -13.43 -4.90
C PHE A 418 -12.01 -14.57 -4.16
N ALA A 419 -10.77 -14.88 -4.52
CA ALA A 419 -10.02 -15.95 -3.86
C ALA A 419 -9.76 -15.64 -2.38
N ASP A 420 -9.48 -14.38 -2.05
CA ASP A 420 -9.20 -13.93 -0.68
C ASP A 420 -10.45 -13.43 0.06
N PHE A 421 -11.64 -13.38 -0.57
CA PHE A 421 -12.81 -12.71 -0.01
C PHE A 421 -13.26 -13.29 1.34
N ASP A 422 -13.35 -14.61 1.45
CA ASP A 422 -13.80 -15.26 2.69
C ASP A 422 -12.79 -15.08 3.82
N SER A 423 -11.50 -15.20 3.51
CA SER A 423 -10.42 -14.97 4.49
C SER A 423 -10.43 -13.52 4.97
N TYR A 424 -10.59 -12.55 4.06
CA TYR A 424 -10.72 -11.14 4.39
C TYR A 424 -11.93 -10.88 5.27
N ARG A 425 -13.11 -11.38 4.86
CA ARG A 425 -14.36 -11.18 5.59
C ARG A 425 -14.32 -11.83 6.97
N GLY A 426 -13.78 -13.05 7.08
CA GLY A 426 -13.58 -13.73 8.37
C GLY A 426 -12.71 -12.92 9.32
N THR A 427 -11.62 -12.35 8.82
CA THR A 427 -10.73 -11.49 9.60
C THR A 427 -11.42 -10.17 9.99
N GLN A 428 -12.20 -9.55 9.10
CA GLN A 428 -13.00 -8.36 9.40
C GLN A 428 -14.02 -8.62 10.53
N LEU A 429 -14.63 -9.80 10.58
CA LEU A 429 -15.53 -10.19 11.66
C LEU A 429 -14.78 -10.40 12.98
N SER A 430 -13.55 -10.91 12.97
CA SER A 430 -12.75 -11.08 14.19
C SER A 430 -12.30 -9.76 14.81
N LEU A 431 -12.24 -8.68 14.02
CA LEU A 431 -11.89 -7.35 14.51
C LEU A 431 -12.91 -6.71 15.46
N ILE A 432 -14.14 -7.21 15.54
CA ILE A 432 -15.16 -6.71 16.49
C ILE A 432 -14.67 -6.83 17.94
N HIS A 433 -13.83 -7.81 18.25
CA HIS A 433 -13.24 -7.99 19.58
C HIS A 433 -12.23 -6.91 19.97
N ILE A 434 -11.85 -6.00 19.06
CA ILE A 434 -11.00 -4.83 19.36
C ILE A 434 -11.75 -3.85 20.27
N SER A 435 -13.06 -3.78 20.18
CA SER A 435 -13.87 -2.88 21.02
C SER A 435 -14.01 -3.35 22.48
N GLU A 436 -13.53 -4.56 22.80
CA GLU A 436 -13.49 -5.04 24.17
C GLU A 436 -12.33 -4.39 24.95
N PRO A 437 -12.57 -3.84 26.18
CA PRO A 437 -11.58 -3.06 26.93
C PRO A 437 -10.27 -3.79 27.27
N THR A 438 -10.22 -5.10 27.07
CA THR A 438 -9.08 -5.96 27.45
C THR A 438 -8.00 -6.11 26.37
N ARG A 439 -8.18 -5.55 25.16
CA ARG A 439 -7.25 -5.80 24.02
C ARG A 439 -6.50 -4.58 23.47
N LEU A 440 -6.34 -3.50 24.22
CA LEU A 440 -5.42 -2.40 23.84
C LEU A 440 -3.92 -2.80 23.94
N ARG A 441 -3.59 -4.05 23.62
CA ARG A 441 -2.23 -4.59 23.74
C ARG A 441 -1.26 -4.18 22.63
N CYS A 442 -1.74 -3.55 21.57
CA CYS A 442 -0.98 -3.42 20.31
C CYS A 442 -0.18 -2.12 20.14
N ILE A 443 -0.05 -1.27 21.17
CA ILE A 443 0.70 0.00 21.06
C ILE A 443 2.20 -0.16 21.44
N SER A 444 2.63 -1.34 21.83
CA SER A 444 3.95 -1.55 22.46
C SER A 444 5.01 -2.24 21.58
N TYR A 445 4.88 -2.19 20.24
CA TYR A 445 5.90 -2.78 19.36
C TYR A 445 6.40 -1.79 18.31
#